data_ef1d9493b3501a7b0db701c681dd9c50
#
_entry.id   ef1d9493b3501a7b0db701c681dd9c50
#
_cell.length_a   1.000
_cell.length_b   1.000
_cell.length_c   1.000
_cell.angle_alpha   90.00
_cell.angle_beta   90.00
_cell.angle_gamma   90.00
#
_symmetry.space_group_name_H-M   'P 1'
#
loop_
_entity.id
_entity.type
_entity.pdbx_description
1 polymer ?
#
loop_
_entity_poly.entity_id
_entity_poly.type
_entity_poly.pdbx_seq_one_letter_code
_entity_poly.pdbx_strand_id
1 'polypeptide(L)'
;MSQEWNIRSRGHVCSVCGKPLVDRAPVTSVLREEAGGYVRLDCHPECWKTMPREWVPFSQWEGTYAAPPPPDARKEPLKKETADELLRHHISLDDPAMKNVVYVLAVMLERAKILVERDAKGQPDNSILRVYEHRKTGESFIVLDPRLRL
;
A
#
# COMPACT_ATOMS: atom_id res chain seq x y z
N MET A 1 16.72 3.67 14.65
CA MET A 1 15.26 3.48 14.76
C MET A 1 14.73 2.83 13.51
N SER A 2 14.20 1.64 13.65
CA SER A 2 13.52 0.99 12.55
C SER A 2 12.20 1.72 12.31
N GLN A 3 12.00 2.24 11.12
CA GLN A 3 10.69 2.69 10.69
C GLN A 3 9.83 1.46 10.45
N GLU A 4 8.83 1.29 11.29
CA GLU A 4 7.87 0.22 11.03
C GLU A 4 6.98 0.63 9.86
N TRP A 5 7.24 0.02 8.72
CA TRP A 5 6.44 0.20 7.50
C TRP A 5 5.16 -0.64 7.54
N ASN A 6 4.61 -0.81 8.73
CA ASN A 6 3.42 -1.63 8.91
C ASN A 6 2.18 -0.82 8.55
N ILE A 7 1.90 -0.74 7.25
CA ILE A 7 0.71 -0.04 6.76
C ILE A 7 -0.45 -1.05 6.72
N ARG A 8 -1.52 -0.68 7.40
CA ARG A 8 -2.72 -1.50 7.44
C ARG A 8 -3.30 -1.69 6.03
N SER A 9 -3.86 -2.87 5.77
CA SER A 9 -4.59 -3.14 4.54
C SER A 9 -5.83 -2.26 4.43
N ARG A 10 -6.43 -2.24 3.23
CA ARG A 10 -7.65 -1.48 2.98
C ARG A 10 -8.72 -1.80 4.02
N GLY A 11 -9.32 -0.76 4.59
CA GLY A 11 -10.43 -0.91 5.51
C GLY A 11 -11.72 -1.28 4.79
N HIS A 12 -12.71 -1.71 5.55
CA HIS A 12 -14.02 -2.08 5.03
C HIS A 12 -15.11 -1.06 5.37
N VAL A 13 -14.77 -0.09 6.19
CA VAL A 13 -15.65 1.02 6.56
C VAL A 13 -14.96 2.34 6.28
N CYS A 14 -15.76 3.35 5.95
CA CYS A 14 -15.25 4.69 5.75
C CYS A 14 -14.64 5.23 7.03
N SER A 15 -13.40 5.71 6.94
CA SER A 15 -12.69 6.28 8.10
C SER A 15 -13.29 7.60 8.58
N VAL A 16 -14.14 8.24 7.80
CA VAL A 16 -14.77 9.53 8.15
C VAL A 16 -16.15 9.33 8.75
N CYS A 17 -17.05 8.62 8.07
CA CYS A 17 -18.44 8.48 8.52
C CYS A 17 -18.76 7.14 9.22
N GLY A 18 -17.84 6.17 9.16
CA GLY A 18 -18.04 4.87 9.79
C GLY A 18 -19.00 3.93 9.08
N LYS A 19 -19.56 4.34 7.95
CA LYS A 19 -20.45 3.48 7.17
C LYS A 19 -19.66 2.47 6.33
N PRO A 20 -20.21 1.27 6.08
CA PRO A 20 -19.52 0.29 5.24
C PRO A 20 -19.24 0.81 3.83
N LEU A 21 -18.08 0.44 3.31
CA LEU A 21 -17.74 0.69 1.90
C LEU A 21 -18.50 -0.31 1.03
N VAL A 22 -19.01 0.16 -0.10
CA VAL A 22 -19.83 -0.64 -0.99
C VAL A 22 -18.98 -1.27 -2.08
N ASP A 23 -19.18 -2.56 -2.34
CA ASP A 23 -18.47 -3.26 -3.39
C ASP A 23 -18.68 -2.58 -4.74
N ARG A 24 -17.60 -2.44 -5.50
CA ARG A 24 -17.54 -1.77 -6.81
C ARG A 24 -17.80 -0.26 -6.79
N ALA A 25 -17.93 0.34 -5.62
CA ALA A 25 -18.07 1.78 -5.48
C ALA A 25 -16.71 2.47 -5.44
N PRO A 26 -16.62 3.75 -5.82
CA PRO A 26 -15.39 4.48 -5.72
C PRO A 26 -14.98 4.69 -4.26
N VAL A 27 -13.68 4.66 -4.01
CA VAL A 27 -13.10 4.87 -2.69
C VAL A 27 -11.86 5.75 -2.83
N THR A 28 -11.67 6.68 -1.88
CA THR A 28 -10.47 7.46 -1.77
C THR A 28 -9.60 6.88 -0.66
N SER A 29 -8.39 6.49 -1.02
CA SER A 29 -7.40 5.94 -0.08
C SER A 29 -6.32 6.96 0.17
N VAL A 30 -5.93 7.12 1.42
CA VAL A 30 -4.99 8.15 1.85
C VAL A 30 -3.97 7.53 2.79
N LEU A 31 -2.71 7.90 2.61
CA LEU A 31 -1.66 7.64 3.57
C LEU A 31 -1.33 8.94 4.29
N ARG A 32 -1.34 8.89 5.60
CA ARG A 32 -0.95 9.99 6.47
C ARG A 32 0.33 9.62 7.20
N GLU A 33 1.29 10.52 7.19
CA GLU A 33 2.51 10.33 7.95
C GLU A 33 2.28 10.73 9.40
N GLU A 34 2.62 9.84 10.31
CA GLU A 34 2.59 10.09 11.75
C GLU A 34 3.94 9.76 12.37
N ALA A 35 4.17 10.24 13.60
CA ALA A 35 5.39 9.93 14.33
C ALA A 35 5.54 8.40 14.48
N GLY A 36 6.58 7.84 13.84
CA GLY A 36 6.88 6.42 13.89
C GLY A 36 6.24 5.57 12.79
N GLY A 37 5.59 6.16 11.78
CA GLY A 37 5.05 5.38 10.69
C GLY A 37 3.99 6.07 9.85
N TYR A 38 3.15 5.27 9.23
CA TYR A 38 2.08 5.75 8.35
C TYR A 38 0.75 5.13 8.76
N VAL A 39 -0.31 5.92 8.61
CA VAL A 39 -1.70 5.47 8.84
C VAL A 39 -2.44 5.52 7.52
N ARG A 40 -3.18 4.46 7.22
CA ARG A 40 -4.02 4.38 6.03
C ARG A 40 -5.46 4.73 6.38
N LEU A 41 -6.05 5.60 5.58
CA LEU A 41 -7.47 5.94 5.65
C LEU A 41 -8.12 5.56 4.32
N ASP A 42 -9.29 4.94 4.39
CA ASP A 42 -10.11 4.63 3.22
C ASP A 42 -11.47 5.28 3.44
N CYS A 43 -11.88 6.14 2.53
CA CYS A 43 -13.06 6.99 2.71
C CYS A 43 -13.91 7.01 1.45
N HIS A 44 -15.19 7.32 1.63
CA HIS A 44 -16.00 7.73 0.48
C HIS A 44 -15.38 9.01 -0.10
N PRO A 45 -15.34 9.18 -1.42
CA PRO A 45 -14.77 10.40 -2.03
C PRO A 45 -15.40 11.69 -1.51
N GLU A 46 -16.70 11.68 -1.28
CA GLU A 46 -17.42 12.82 -0.72
C GLU A 46 -17.01 13.12 0.71
N CYS A 47 -16.86 12.09 1.53
CA CYS A 47 -16.40 12.23 2.92
C CYS A 47 -14.99 12.83 2.99
N TRP A 48 -14.11 12.39 2.10
CA TRP A 48 -12.76 12.94 2.03
C TRP A 48 -12.76 14.42 1.67
N LYS A 49 -13.58 14.82 0.72
CA LYS A 49 -13.69 16.23 0.29
C LYS A 49 -14.20 17.14 1.41
N THR A 50 -15.11 16.66 2.23
CA THR A 50 -15.75 17.46 3.29
C THR A 50 -15.03 17.35 4.64
N MET A 51 -14.10 16.41 4.79
CA MET A 51 -13.37 16.23 6.04
C MET A 51 -12.48 17.43 6.34
N PRO A 52 -12.67 18.12 7.48
CA PRO A 52 -11.75 19.17 7.88
C PRO A 52 -10.42 18.55 8.26
N ARG A 53 -9.31 19.10 7.78
CA ARG A 53 -7.98 18.60 8.11
C ARG A 53 -6.96 19.73 8.10
N GLU A 54 -6.10 19.69 9.10
CA GLU A 54 -4.99 20.62 9.24
C GLU A 54 -3.66 20.02 8.78
N TRP A 55 -3.71 18.79 8.25
CA TRP A 55 -2.53 18.04 7.82
C TRP A 55 -2.60 17.76 6.31
N VAL A 56 -1.43 17.57 5.71
CA VAL A 56 -1.31 17.25 4.29
C VAL A 56 -1.11 15.74 4.15
N PRO A 57 -1.86 15.05 3.30
CA PRO A 57 -1.66 13.63 3.09
C PRO A 57 -0.29 13.35 2.48
N PHE A 58 0.34 12.28 2.93
CA PHE A 58 1.57 11.80 2.31
C PHE A 58 1.31 11.34 0.88
N SER A 59 0.24 10.57 0.68
CA SER A 59 -0.23 10.13 -0.63
C SER A 59 -1.73 9.95 -0.60
N GLN A 60 -2.37 10.16 -1.73
CA GLN A 60 -3.79 9.83 -1.89
C GLN A 60 -4.04 9.33 -3.31
N TRP A 61 -5.00 8.45 -3.44
CA TRP A 61 -5.43 7.94 -4.74
C TRP A 61 -6.90 7.54 -4.69
N GLU A 62 -7.51 7.46 -5.86
CA GLU A 62 -8.86 6.97 -6.00
C GLU A 62 -8.84 5.58 -6.64
N GLY A 63 -9.76 4.74 -6.21
CA GLY A 63 -9.89 3.39 -6.73
C GLY A 63 -11.30 2.88 -6.58
N THR A 64 -11.49 1.63 -6.88
CA THR A 64 -12.77 0.94 -6.70
C THR A 64 -12.65 -0.01 -5.53
N TYR A 65 -13.58 0.06 -4.59
CA TYR A 65 -13.58 -0.85 -3.47
C TYR A 65 -13.97 -2.25 -3.93
N ALA A 66 -13.21 -3.24 -3.50
CA ALA A 66 -13.52 -4.64 -3.72
C ALA A 66 -13.74 -5.32 -2.37
N ALA A 67 -14.95 -5.82 -2.15
CA ALA A 67 -15.24 -6.55 -0.93
C ALA A 67 -14.39 -7.83 -0.87
N PRO A 68 -13.94 -8.25 0.33
CA PRO A 68 -13.17 -9.48 0.45
C PRO A 68 -14.04 -10.68 0.08
N PRO A 69 -13.44 -11.72 -0.54
CA PRO A 69 -14.18 -12.93 -0.84
C PRO A 69 -14.61 -13.63 0.45
N PRO A 70 -15.71 -14.42 0.42
CA PRO A 70 -16.13 -15.20 1.58
C PRO A 70 -15.01 -16.11 2.08
N PRO A 71 -14.91 -16.37 3.39
CA PRO A 71 -13.83 -17.21 3.94
C PRO A 71 -13.74 -18.60 3.31
N ASP A 72 -14.85 -19.14 2.84
CA ASP A 72 -14.91 -20.49 2.27
C ASP A 72 -14.38 -20.58 0.83
N ALA A 73 -14.20 -19.44 0.17
CA ALA A 73 -13.72 -19.41 -1.22
C ALA A 73 -12.21 -19.55 -1.33
N ARG A 74 -11.50 -19.71 -0.22
CA ARG A 74 -10.05 -19.76 -0.22
C ARG A 74 -9.54 -21.08 0.30
N LYS A 75 -9.20 -21.96 -0.61
CA LYS A 75 -8.43 -23.15 -0.27
C LYS A 75 -7.36 -23.35 -1.33
N GLU A 76 -6.48 -22.38 -1.48
CA GLU A 76 -5.26 -22.63 -2.23
C GLU A 76 -4.20 -23.16 -1.28
N PRO A 77 -3.67 -24.34 -1.52
CA PRO A 77 -2.56 -24.85 -0.72
C PRO A 77 -1.35 -23.95 -0.97
N LEU A 78 -0.74 -23.48 0.10
CA LEU A 78 0.51 -22.76 0.07
C LEU A 78 1.59 -23.66 -0.49
N LYS A 79 1.93 -23.52 -1.76
CA LYS A 79 2.86 -24.45 -2.41
C LYS A 79 4.28 -23.91 -2.58
N LYS A 80 4.48 -22.61 -2.61
CA LYS A 80 5.81 -22.00 -2.74
C LYS A 80 5.73 -20.57 -2.28
N GLU A 81 6.80 -20.07 -1.73
CA GLU A 81 6.93 -18.66 -1.47
C GLU A 81 6.78 -17.90 -2.79
N THR A 82 5.76 -17.10 -2.87
CA THR A 82 5.52 -16.25 -4.03
C THR A 82 6.35 -14.97 -3.91
N ALA A 83 6.54 -14.28 -5.03
CA ALA A 83 7.31 -13.03 -5.02
C ALA A 83 6.68 -11.97 -4.09
N ASP A 84 5.37 -11.97 -3.94
CA ASP A 84 4.70 -11.05 -3.03
C ASP A 84 4.91 -11.42 -1.55
N GLU A 85 4.99 -12.70 -1.23
CA GLU A 85 5.35 -13.16 0.12
C GLU A 85 6.79 -12.80 0.45
N LEU A 86 7.71 -12.98 -0.49
CA LEU A 86 9.10 -12.56 -0.33
C LEU A 86 9.21 -11.05 -0.12
N LEU A 87 8.44 -10.28 -0.86
CA LEU A 87 8.42 -8.83 -0.70
C LEU A 87 7.96 -8.45 0.70
N ARG A 88 6.87 -9.03 1.20
CA ARG A 88 6.37 -8.77 2.55
C ARG A 88 7.40 -9.15 3.60
N HIS A 89 8.04 -10.29 3.44
CA HIS A 89 9.06 -10.77 4.36
C HIS A 89 10.24 -9.80 4.45
N HIS A 90 10.79 -9.39 3.31
CA HIS A 90 11.93 -8.48 3.29
C HIS A 90 11.57 -7.07 3.77
N ILE A 91 10.36 -6.58 3.49
CA ILE A 91 9.90 -5.31 4.03
C ILE A 91 9.79 -5.37 5.55
N SER A 92 9.29 -6.47 6.10
CA SER A 92 9.13 -6.63 7.55
C SER A 92 10.47 -6.69 8.27
N LEU A 93 11.51 -7.21 7.63
CA LEU A 93 12.86 -7.26 8.21
C LEU A 93 13.55 -5.90 8.24
N ASP A 94 13.15 -4.98 7.37
CA ASP A 94 13.74 -3.64 7.26
C ASP A 94 15.27 -3.66 7.20
N ASP A 95 15.83 -4.59 6.46
CA ASP A 95 17.28 -4.77 6.32
C ASP A 95 17.81 -3.86 5.20
N PRO A 96 18.70 -2.90 5.52
CA PRO A 96 19.27 -2.01 4.51
C PRO A 96 19.98 -2.74 3.37
N ALA A 97 20.55 -3.93 3.64
CA ALA A 97 21.22 -4.72 2.62
C ALA A 97 20.26 -5.28 1.58
N MET A 98 18.97 -5.37 1.90
CA MET A 98 17.94 -5.94 1.03
C MET A 98 17.13 -4.89 0.26
N LYS A 99 17.47 -3.61 0.34
CA LYS A 99 16.73 -2.55 -0.36
C LYS A 99 16.62 -2.78 -1.86
N ASN A 100 17.70 -3.22 -2.49
CA ASN A 100 17.71 -3.48 -3.92
C ASN A 100 16.85 -4.69 -4.26
N VAL A 101 16.87 -5.73 -3.41
CA VAL A 101 16.03 -6.92 -3.59
C VAL A 101 14.56 -6.56 -3.48
N VAL A 102 14.20 -5.76 -2.48
CA VAL A 102 12.82 -5.28 -2.29
C VAL A 102 12.34 -4.51 -3.52
N TYR A 103 13.17 -3.61 -4.03
CA TYR A 103 12.84 -2.84 -5.23
C TYR A 103 12.65 -3.73 -6.45
N VAL A 104 13.54 -4.68 -6.69
CA VAL A 104 13.45 -5.60 -7.82
C VAL A 104 12.18 -6.45 -7.72
N LEU A 105 11.86 -6.97 -6.54
CA LEU A 105 10.64 -7.73 -6.31
C LEU A 105 9.39 -6.88 -6.60
N ALA A 106 9.38 -5.63 -6.15
CA ALA A 106 8.26 -4.72 -6.39
C ALA A 106 8.07 -4.46 -7.90
N VAL A 107 9.17 -4.24 -8.64
CA VAL A 107 9.11 -4.03 -10.09
C VAL A 107 8.60 -5.28 -10.81
N MET A 108 9.08 -6.46 -10.40
CA MET A 108 8.58 -7.71 -10.98
C MET A 108 7.08 -7.88 -10.76
N LEU A 109 6.60 -7.58 -9.56
CA LEU A 109 5.17 -7.67 -9.24
C LEU A 109 4.35 -6.62 -9.96
N GLU A 110 4.89 -5.43 -10.17
CA GLU A 110 4.24 -4.41 -10.98
C GLU A 110 4.10 -4.86 -12.44
N ARG A 111 5.14 -5.42 -13.01
CA ARG A 111 5.11 -5.95 -14.38
C ARG A 111 4.13 -7.11 -14.53
N ALA A 112 4.01 -7.93 -13.48
CA ALA A 112 3.04 -9.02 -13.43
C ALA A 112 1.61 -8.54 -13.14
N LYS A 113 1.41 -7.24 -12.96
CA LYS A 113 0.12 -6.61 -12.63
C LYS A 113 -0.47 -7.06 -11.29
N ILE A 114 0.39 -7.48 -10.38
CA ILE A 114 0.00 -7.82 -9.01
C ILE A 114 0.03 -6.57 -8.13
N LEU A 115 1.03 -5.71 -8.32
CA LEU A 115 1.12 -4.41 -7.67
C LEU A 115 0.84 -3.28 -8.66
N VAL A 116 0.27 -2.20 -8.14
CA VAL A 116 0.04 -0.97 -8.89
C VAL A 116 0.72 0.18 -8.16
N GLU A 117 1.53 0.94 -8.88
CA GLU A 117 2.13 2.15 -8.34
C GLU A 117 1.08 3.23 -8.19
N ARG A 118 0.94 3.78 -6.99
CA ARG A 118 -0.04 4.82 -6.68
C ARG A 118 0.58 6.21 -6.52
N ASP A 119 1.83 6.26 -6.09
CA ASP A 119 2.53 7.53 -5.91
C ASP A 119 4.04 7.31 -5.93
N ALA A 120 4.79 8.37 -6.16
CA ALA A 120 6.25 8.35 -6.10
C ALA A 120 6.74 9.72 -5.61
N LYS A 121 7.64 9.70 -4.64
CA LYS A 121 8.17 10.92 -4.03
C LYS A 121 9.69 10.91 -4.04
N GLY A 122 10.27 11.97 -4.60
CA GLY A 122 11.73 12.16 -4.57
C GLY A 122 12.23 12.44 -3.16
N GLN A 123 13.41 11.92 -2.86
CA GLN A 123 14.10 12.13 -1.60
C GLN A 123 15.33 13.04 -1.82
N PRO A 124 15.84 13.71 -0.75
CA PRO A 124 17.01 14.58 -0.88
C PRO A 124 18.27 13.87 -1.41
N ASP A 125 18.39 12.56 -1.21
CA ASP A 125 19.51 11.74 -1.67
C ASP A 125 19.34 11.21 -3.10
N ASN A 126 18.39 11.74 -3.87
CA ASN A 126 18.05 11.30 -5.23
C ASN A 126 17.33 9.95 -5.33
N SER A 127 17.08 9.25 -4.24
CA SER A 127 16.22 8.07 -4.26
C SER A 127 14.75 8.47 -4.39
N ILE A 128 13.90 7.52 -4.71
CA ILE A 128 12.46 7.74 -4.84
C ILE A 128 11.73 6.76 -3.94
N LEU A 129 10.82 7.27 -3.11
CA LEU A 129 9.87 6.42 -2.39
C LEU A 129 8.66 6.19 -3.27
N ARG A 130 8.39 4.94 -3.57
CA ARG A 130 7.24 4.53 -4.39
C ARG A 130 6.20 3.86 -3.51
N VAL A 131 4.94 4.24 -3.72
CA VAL A 131 3.82 3.63 -3.01
C VAL A 131 3.13 2.66 -3.96
N TYR A 132 3.07 1.39 -3.57
CA TYR A 132 2.39 0.35 -4.32
C TYR A 132 1.18 -0.17 -3.55
N GLU A 133 0.17 -0.57 -4.27
CA GLU A 133 -0.99 -1.25 -3.71
C GLU A 133 -1.14 -2.62 -4.36
N HIS A 134 -1.34 -3.64 -3.54
CA HIS A 134 -1.61 -5.00 -4.02
C HIS A 134 -3.05 -5.07 -4.55
N ARG A 135 -3.21 -5.51 -5.79
CA ARG A 135 -4.51 -5.51 -6.46
C ARG A 135 -5.55 -6.39 -5.81
N LYS A 136 -5.13 -7.54 -5.28
CA LYS A 136 -6.06 -8.50 -4.67
C LYS A 136 -6.34 -8.22 -3.21
N THR A 137 -5.30 -7.93 -2.45
CA THR A 137 -5.42 -7.81 -0.99
C THR A 137 -5.66 -6.38 -0.52
N GLY A 138 -5.33 -5.38 -1.35
CA GLY A 138 -5.39 -3.99 -0.97
C GLY A 138 -4.28 -3.55 -0.01
N GLU A 139 -3.28 -4.40 0.22
CA GLU A 139 -2.11 -4.02 1.02
C GLU A 139 -1.34 -2.89 0.33
N SER A 140 -0.79 -2.00 1.13
CA SER A 140 0.06 -0.91 0.64
C SER A 140 1.50 -1.16 1.04
N PHE A 141 2.42 -0.92 0.11
CA PHE A 141 3.85 -1.05 0.34
C PHE A 141 4.55 0.23 -0.05
N ILE A 142 5.47 0.69 0.80
CA ILE A 142 6.37 1.79 0.46
C ILE A 142 7.73 1.18 0.17
N VAL A 143 8.21 1.38 -1.05
CA VAL A 143 9.43 0.77 -1.55
C VAL A 143 10.40 1.87 -1.96
N LEU A 144 11.64 1.76 -1.49
CA LEU A 144 12.69 2.68 -1.89
C LEU A 144 13.23 2.26 -3.26
N ASP A 145 13.15 3.17 -4.22
CA ASP A 145 13.79 3.02 -5.52
C ASP A 145 15.17 3.68 -5.45
N PRO A 146 16.27 2.89 -5.40
CA PRO A 146 17.61 3.44 -5.33
C PRO A 146 18.13 3.93 -6.68
N ARG A 147 17.29 3.95 -7.71
CA ARG A 147 17.65 4.31 -9.08
C ARG A 147 18.76 3.44 -9.64
N LEU A 148 18.57 2.14 -9.54
CA LEU A 148 19.50 1.18 -10.14
C LEU A 148 19.58 1.41 -11.65
N ARG A 149 20.79 1.55 -12.14
CA ARG A 149 21.06 1.57 -13.58
C ARG A 149 21.30 0.11 -14.02
N LEU A 150 20.43 -0.36 -14.86
CA LEU A 150 20.59 -1.66 -15.51
C LEU A 150 21.33 -1.49 -16.84
#